data_4791ce39274b28b27e4955fe97ab8067
#
_entry.id   4791ce39274b28b27e4955fe97ab8067
#
_cell.length_a   1.000
_cell.length_b   1.000
_cell.length_c   1.000
_cell.angle_alpha   90.00
_cell.angle_beta   90.00
_cell.angle_gamma   90.00
#
_symmetry.space_group_name_H-M   'P 1'
#
loop_
_entity.id
_entity.type
_entity.pdbx_description
1 polymer ?
#
loop_
_entity_poly.entity_id
_entity_poly.type
_entity_poly.pdbx_seq_one_letter_code
_entity_poly.pdbx_strand_id
1 'polypeptide(L)'
;MALITPFDDFPIHQTAETLAVPSSSDRNHYDRYWFNGFSEEKDFLFEIGVGFYPNRHIMDAHFSISTAGKQYSYHASARMNPARYPINIGPISLEILEPMQKIRFSLKDPEKKLSCDLIFNAITEPHLEPKSLMIEGTRKILETSRFTQFGKWDGNIETESGKLDLTKEYGTRDKSWGVRPVGEPEIGAPGKLNAEPG
;
A
#
# COMPACT_ATOMS: atom_id res chain seq x y z
N MET A 1 2.89 -6.90 -25.55
CA MET A 1 1.93 -6.41 -24.55
C MET A 1 1.76 -4.92 -24.81
N ALA A 2 0.55 -4.41 -24.98
CA ALA A 2 0.35 -2.98 -25.17
C ALA A 2 0.76 -2.24 -23.89
N LEU A 3 1.65 -1.25 -24.01
CA LEU A 3 2.10 -0.44 -22.88
C LEU A 3 1.21 0.81 -22.68
N ILE A 4 0.17 0.98 -23.50
CA ILE A 4 -0.82 2.06 -23.34
C ILE A 4 -1.90 1.61 -22.37
N THR A 5 -2.24 2.47 -21.43
CA THR A 5 -3.26 2.24 -20.40
C THR A 5 -4.38 3.30 -20.50
N PRO A 6 -5.56 3.08 -19.91
CA PRO A 6 -6.62 4.10 -19.89
C PRO A 6 -6.21 5.43 -19.24
N PHE A 7 -5.18 5.44 -18.38
CA PHE A 7 -4.68 6.66 -17.75
C PHE A 7 -3.84 7.53 -18.70
N ASP A 8 -3.34 6.96 -19.81
CA ASP A 8 -2.60 7.73 -20.81
C ASP A 8 -3.50 8.71 -21.59
N ASP A 9 -4.83 8.58 -21.44
CA ASP A 9 -5.80 9.56 -21.95
C ASP A 9 -5.86 10.86 -21.13
N PHE A 10 -5.28 10.87 -19.92
CA PHE A 10 -5.25 12.03 -19.04
C PHE A 10 -3.93 12.80 -19.18
N PRO A 11 -3.92 14.15 -19.03
CA PRO A 11 -2.70 14.96 -19.16
C PRO A 11 -1.84 14.90 -17.88
N ILE A 12 -1.43 13.70 -17.47
CA ILE A 12 -0.72 13.43 -16.21
C ILE A 12 0.66 12.77 -16.40
N HIS A 13 1.18 12.74 -17.63
CA HIS A 13 2.51 12.22 -17.91
C HIS A 13 3.59 13.08 -17.27
N GLN A 14 4.54 12.44 -16.56
CA GLN A 14 5.68 13.07 -15.91
C GLN A 14 7.02 12.77 -16.62
N THR A 15 6.97 11.86 -17.59
CA THR A 15 8.08 11.46 -18.46
C THR A 15 7.58 11.32 -19.89
N ALA A 16 8.46 11.05 -20.85
CA ALA A 16 8.08 10.76 -22.23
C ALA A 16 7.47 9.36 -22.43
N GLU A 17 7.50 8.54 -21.38
CA GLU A 17 6.96 7.18 -21.40
C GLU A 17 5.48 7.16 -21.06
N THR A 18 4.81 6.06 -21.45
CA THR A 18 3.43 5.77 -21.01
C THR A 18 3.39 5.52 -19.50
N LEU A 19 2.21 5.65 -18.87
CA LEU A 19 2.03 5.45 -17.43
C LEU A 19 2.31 4.01 -16.97
N ALA A 20 2.32 3.05 -17.89
CA ALA A 20 2.73 1.68 -17.58
C ALA A 20 4.22 1.58 -17.22
N VAL A 21 5.05 2.49 -17.76
CA VAL A 21 6.50 2.49 -17.57
C VAL A 21 6.84 3.49 -16.46
N PRO A 22 7.39 3.03 -15.32
CA PRO A 22 7.78 3.94 -14.24
C PRO A 22 8.99 4.79 -14.64
N SER A 23 9.15 5.94 -14.01
CA SER A 23 10.26 6.88 -14.24
C SER A 23 11.65 6.32 -13.86
N SER A 24 11.67 5.21 -13.11
CA SER A 24 12.90 4.52 -12.69
C SER A 24 12.84 3.06 -13.08
N SER A 25 13.93 2.52 -13.62
CA SER A 25 14.11 1.07 -13.86
C SER A 25 14.66 0.31 -12.65
N ASP A 26 14.87 0.97 -11.51
CA ASP A 26 15.29 0.31 -10.28
C ASP A 26 14.28 -0.75 -9.85
N ARG A 27 14.73 -1.97 -9.58
CA ARG A 27 13.86 -3.08 -9.15
C ARG A 27 13.16 -2.82 -7.82
N ASN A 28 13.67 -1.89 -7.04
CA ASN A 28 13.12 -1.44 -5.78
C ASN A 28 12.17 -0.24 -5.92
N HIS A 29 11.81 0.13 -7.17
CA HIS A 29 10.76 1.12 -7.41
C HIS A 29 9.41 0.57 -6.95
N TYR A 30 8.70 1.37 -6.15
CA TYR A 30 7.43 0.98 -5.55
C TYR A 30 6.45 2.14 -5.50
N ASP A 31 5.18 1.78 -5.31
CA ASP A 31 4.07 2.67 -4.98
C ASP A 31 3.20 1.95 -3.96
N ARG A 32 2.91 2.55 -2.79
CA ARG A 32 2.28 1.85 -1.68
C ARG A 32 1.27 2.70 -0.96
N TYR A 33 0.14 2.09 -0.63
CA TYR A 33 -0.81 2.56 0.37
C TYR A 33 -0.58 1.83 1.68
N TRP A 34 -0.71 2.54 2.77
CA TRP A 34 -0.81 1.98 4.09
C TRP A 34 -1.89 2.71 4.89
N PHE A 35 -2.63 1.96 5.69
CA PHE A 35 -3.66 2.49 6.56
C PHE A 35 -3.61 1.77 7.90
N ASN A 36 -4.09 2.46 8.94
CA ASN A 36 -4.50 1.83 10.18
C ASN A 36 -5.89 2.31 10.59
N GLY A 37 -6.47 1.59 11.54
CA GLY A 37 -7.68 1.99 12.24
C GLY A 37 -7.69 1.36 13.62
N PHE A 38 -8.19 2.08 14.61
CA PHE A 38 -8.21 1.60 15.99
C PHE A 38 -9.38 2.16 16.77
N SER A 39 -9.78 1.40 17.79
CA SER A 39 -10.72 1.83 18.81
C SER A 39 -10.34 1.15 20.13
N GLU A 40 -10.07 1.94 21.15
CA GLU A 40 -9.85 1.42 22.50
C GLU A 40 -11.15 0.88 23.10
N GLU A 41 -12.27 1.57 22.90
CA GLU A 41 -13.59 1.17 23.39
C GLU A 41 -14.05 -0.18 22.80
N LYS A 42 -13.77 -0.42 21.50
CA LYS A 42 -14.15 -1.65 20.81
C LYS A 42 -13.04 -2.69 20.77
N ASP A 43 -11.92 -2.44 21.44
CA ASP A 43 -10.76 -3.33 21.57
C ASP A 43 -10.28 -3.86 20.21
N PHE A 44 -9.89 -2.97 19.30
CA PHE A 44 -9.26 -3.37 18.05
C PHE A 44 -8.18 -2.40 17.57
N LEU A 45 -7.23 -2.96 16.85
CA LEU A 45 -6.29 -2.28 15.97
C LEU A 45 -6.19 -3.08 14.67
N PHE A 46 -6.34 -2.42 13.52
CA PHE A 46 -6.06 -3.05 12.23
C PHE A 46 -5.08 -2.23 11.40
N GLU A 47 -4.47 -2.91 10.43
CA GLU A 47 -3.66 -2.32 9.39
C GLU A 47 -3.98 -2.90 8.02
N ILE A 48 -3.78 -2.07 6.99
CA ILE A 48 -3.93 -2.40 5.58
C ILE A 48 -2.68 -1.95 4.85
N GLY A 49 -2.09 -2.82 4.04
CA GLY A 49 -1.06 -2.46 3.10
C GLY A 49 -1.44 -2.89 1.69
N VAL A 50 -1.18 -2.03 0.70
CA VAL A 50 -1.32 -2.35 -0.73
C VAL A 50 -0.12 -1.81 -1.47
N GLY A 51 0.68 -2.70 -2.06
CA GLY A 51 1.95 -2.39 -2.70
C GLY A 51 1.96 -2.72 -4.19
N PHE A 52 2.61 -1.86 -4.97
CA PHE A 52 2.87 -2.04 -6.39
C PHE A 52 4.36 -1.96 -6.64
N TYR A 53 4.89 -2.96 -7.33
CA TYR A 53 6.31 -3.10 -7.65
C TYR A 53 6.47 -3.29 -9.17
N PRO A 54 6.38 -2.19 -9.95
CA PRO A 54 6.26 -2.27 -11.41
C PRO A 54 7.43 -2.99 -12.08
N ASN A 55 8.66 -2.75 -11.62
CA ASN A 55 9.85 -3.41 -12.19
C ASN A 55 10.04 -4.86 -11.73
N ARG A 56 9.17 -5.35 -10.85
CA ARG A 56 9.05 -6.75 -10.45
C ARG A 56 7.79 -7.41 -11.02
N HIS A 57 6.89 -6.64 -11.65
CA HIS A 57 5.58 -7.09 -12.14
C HIS A 57 4.69 -7.72 -11.08
N ILE A 58 4.81 -7.26 -9.84
CA ILE A 58 4.07 -7.77 -8.68
C ILE A 58 3.29 -6.65 -8.02
N MET A 59 2.12 -6.98 -7.52
CA MET A 59 1.36 -6.22 -6.53
C MET A 59 0.99 -7.15 -5.39
N ASP A 60 0.95 -6.61 -4.17
CA ASP A 60 0.55 -7.33 -2.96
C ASP A 60 -0.40 -6.51 -2.10
N ALA A 61 -1.12 -7.20 -1.24
CA ALA A 61 -1.96 -6.57 -0.24
C ALA A 61 -2.08 -7.44 1.00
N HIS A 62 -2.31 -6.78 2.13
CA HIS A 62 -2.67 -7.46 3.36
C HIS A 62 -3.71 -6.66 4.14
N PHE A 63 -4.45 -7.39 4.95
CA PHE A 63 -5.28 -6.88 6.03
C PHE A 63 -4.98 -7.67 7.28
N SER A 64 -4.67 -6.98 8.38
CA SER A 64 -4.43 -7.61 9.68
C SER A 64 -5.21 -6.87 10.75
N ILE A 65 -5.85 -7.59 11.66
CA ILE A 65 -6.58 -7.03 12.80
C ILE A 65 -6.24 -7.80 14.07
N SER A 66 -5.97 -7.06 15.13
CA SER A 66 -5.91 -7.56 16.50
C SER A 66 -7.18 -7.14 17.25
N THR A 67 -7.90 -8.11 17.79
CA THR A 67 -9.14 -7.90 18.55
C THR A 67 -9.41 -9.10 19.44
N ALA A 68 -10.05 -8.90 20.59
CA ALA A 68 -10.39 -9.96 21.56
C ALA A 68 -9.21 -10.87 21.92
N GLY A 69 -8.00 -10.30 22.03
CA GLY A 69 -6.77 -11.03 22.36
C GLY A 69 -6.23 -11.94 21.28
N LYS A 70 -6.73 -11.84 20.04
CA LYS A 70 -6.30 -12.62 18.87
C LYS A 70 -5.92 -11.71 17.71
N GLN A 71 -5.06 -12.22 16.83
CA GLN A 71 -4.73 -11.57 15.56
C GLN A 71 -5.24 -12.43 14.40
N TYR A 72 -5.88 -11.78 13.45
CA TYR A 72 -6.31 -12.34 12.17
C TYR A 72 -5.60 -11.61 11.06
N SER A 73 -5.09 -12.32 10.06
CA SER A 73 -4.37 -11.72 8.95
C SER A 73 -4.70 -12.43 7.64
N TYR A 74 -4.83 -11.65 6.58
CA TYR A 74 -4.93 -12.14 5.22
C TYR A 74 -3.91 -11.45 4.33
N HIS A 75 -3.17 -12.24 3.55
CA HIS A 75 -2.17 -11.76 2.61
C HIS A 75 -2.49 -12.28 1.22
N ALA A 76 -2.36 -11.42 0.22
CA ALA A 76 -2.53 -11.77 -1.18
C ALA A 76 -1.44 -11.12 -2.03
N SER A 77 -1.06 -11.79 -3.11
CA SER A 77 -0.21 -11.22 -4.15
C SER A 77 -0.73 -11.61 -5.52
N ALA A 78 -0.47 -10.76 -6.51
CA ALA A 78 -0.87 -11.00 -7.87
C ALA A 78 0.15 -10.39 -8.86
N ARG A 79 0.09 -10.84 -10.10
CA ARG A 79 0.80 -10.18 -11.18
C ARG A 79 0.20 -8.80 -11.41
N MET A 80 1.05 -7.78 -11.47
CA MET A 80 0.60 -6.41 -11.61
C MET A 80 -0.04 -6.18 -12.98
N ASN A 81 -1.22 -5.55 -12.99
CA ASN A 81 -1.80 -4.97 -14.20
C ASN A 81 -1.02 -3.70 -14.58
N PRO A 82 -0.55 -3.53 -15.82
CA PRO A 82 0.14 -2.31 -16.27
C PRO A 82 -0.62 -1.02 -16.00
N ALA A 83 -1.95 -1.03 -16.09
CA ALA A 83 -2.79 0.10 -15.74
C ALA A 83 -2.81 0.42 -14.25
N ARG A 84 -2.39 -0.52 -13.38
CA ARG A 84 -2.43 -0.42 -11.90
C ARG A 84 -3.82 -0.18 -11.31
N TYR A 85 -4.84 -0.14 -12.13
CA TYR A 85 -6.24 0.07 -11.77
C TYR A 85 -7.14 -0.76 -12.70
N PRO A 86 -8.25 -1.35 -12.24
CA PRO A 86 -8.72 -1.39 -10.85
C PRO A 86 -7.78 -2.17 -9.93
N ILE A 87 -7.77 -1.84 -8.63
CA ILE A 87 -6.90 -2.47 -7.64
C ILE A 87 -7.63 -3.67 -7.04
N ASN A 88 -7.37 -4.85 -7.61
CA ASN A 88 -7.89 -6.12 -7.13
C ASN A 88 -6.73 -7.11 -6.98
N ILE A 89 -6.54 -7.65 -5.77
CA ILE A 89 -5.45 -8.55 -5.44
C ILE A 89 -6.04 -9.75 -4.70
N GLY A 90 -6.33 -10.83 -5.46
CA GLY A 90 -7.13 -11.94 -4.93
C GLY A 90 -8.50 -11.45 -4.45
N PRO A 91 -8.90 -11.76 -3.19
CA PRO A 91 -10.16 -11.32 -2.63
C PRO A 91 -10.14 -9.90 -2.04
N ILE A 92 -9.01 -9.22 -2.13
CA ILE A 92 -8.84 -7.84 -1.66
C ILE A 92 -9.11 -6.86 -2.79
N SER A 93 -9.87 -5.81 -2.49
CA SER A 93 -10.12 -4.67 -3.40
C SER A 93 -9.89 -3.35 -2.68
N LEU A 94 -9.27 -2.40 -3.37
CA LEU A 94 -9.15 -1.02 -2.93
C LEU A 94 -9.70 -0.12 -4.04
N GLU A 95 -10.63 0.74 -3.68
CA GLU A 95 -11.33 1.64 -4.60
C GLU A 95 -11.19 3.09 -4.13
N ILE A 96 -10.73 3.97 -5.01
CA ILE A 96 -10.68 5.41 -4.74
C ILE A 96 -12.03 6.00 -5.15
N LEU A 97 -12.92 6.18 -4.17
CA LEU A 97 -14.26 6.72 -4.39
C LEU A 97 -14.22 8.22 -4.68
N GLU A 98 -13.37 8.93 -3.94
CA GLU A 98 -13.13 10.36 -4.12
C GLU A 98 -11.64 10.63 -3.81
N PRO A 99 -10.86 11.10 -4.79
CA PRO A 99 -9.43 11.34 -4.59
C PRO A 99 -9.16 12.24 -3.40
N MET A 100 -8.21 11.84 -2.56
CA MET A 100 -7.79 12.49 -1.31
C MET A 100 -8.87 12.59 -0.22
N GLN A 101 -10.10 12.11 -0.45
CA GLN A 101 -11.21 12.24 0.48
C GLN A 101 -11.75 10.89 0.94
N LYS A 102 -12.04 9.97 0.01
CA LYS A 102 -12.76 8.75 0.35
C LYS A 102 -12.20 7.53 -0.39
N ILE A 103 -11.89 6.49 0.40
CA ILE A 103 -11.37 5.23 -0.12
C ILE A 103 -12.14 4.08 0.50
N ARG A 104 -12.54 3.12 -0.32
CA ARG A 104 -13.12 1.85 0.13
C ARG A 104 -12.07 0.76 0.07
N PHE A 105 -11.99 -0.04 1.12
CA PHE A 105 -11.22 -1.26 1.17
C PHE A 105 -12.14 -2.42 1.51
N SER A 106 -12.04 -3.52 0.77
CA SER A 106 -12.81 -4.72 1.06
C SER A 106 -11.96 -5.98 0.95
N LEU A 107 -12.26 -6.93 1.83
CA LEU A 107 -11.73 -8.28 1.82
C LEU A 107 -12.90 -9.27 1.90
N LYS A 108 -12.92 -10.25 1.00
CA LYS A 108 -13.89 -11.36 1.00
C LYS A 108 -13.13 -12.68 1.04
N ASP A 109 -12.57 -13.02 2.21
CA ASP A 109 -11.85 -14.28 2.40
C ASP A 109 -12.74 -15.49 2.02
N PRO A 110 -12.32 -16.32 1.06
CA PRO A 110 -13.09 -17.47 0.63
C PRO A 110 -13.23 -18.53 1.75
N GLU A 111 -12.31 -18.58 2.70
CA GLU A 111 -12.41 -19.44 3.88
C GLU A 111 -13.29 -18.87 4.98
N LYS A 112 -13.76 -17.63 4.80
CA LYS A 112 -14.69 -16.94 5.71
C LYS A 112 -14.19 -16.73 7.13
N LYS A 113 -12.88 -16.72 7.32
CA LYS A 113 -12.27 -16.48 8.63
C LYS A 113 -12.04 -15.00 8.91
N LEU A 114 -11.96 -14.20 7.86
CA LEU A 114 -11.74 -12.76 7.93
C LEU A 114 -12.36 -12.08 6.72
N SER A 115 -13.25 -11.14 6.95
CA SER A 115 -13.79 -10.29 5.89
C SER A 115 -14.01 -8.87 6.38
N CYS A 116 -14.00 -7.91 5.48
CA CYS A 116 -14.34 -6.54 5.82
C CYS A 116 -14.86 -5.77 4.60
N ASP A 117 -15.61 -4.72 4.91
CA ASP A 117 -16.00 -3.67 3.97
C ASP A 117 -15.90 -2.32 4.70
N LEU A 118 -14.87 -1.56 4.39
CA LEU A 118 -14.41 -0.40 5.14
C LEU A 118 -14.33 0.81 4.23
N ILE A 119 -14.78 1.96 4.74
CA ILE A 119 -14.66 3.25 4.07
C ILE A 119 -13.82 4.19 4.94
N PHE A 120 -12.69 4.62 4.42
CA PHE A 120 -11.88 5.69 4.98
C PHE A 120 -12.42 7.03 4.50
N ASN A 121 -12.76 7.91 5.43
CA ASN A 121 -13.16 9.29 5.17
C ASN A 121 -12.08 10.21 5.75
N ALA A 122 -11.39 10.97 4.91
CA ALA A 122 -10.38 11.92 5.35
C ALA A 122 -11.01 13.05 6.16
N ILE A 123 -10.32 13.47 7.22
CA ILE A 123 -10.71 14.61 8.07
C ILE A 123 -9.67 15.73 8.06
N THR A 124 -8.52 15.52 7.42
CA THR A 124 -7.46 16.51 7.24
C THR A 124 -7.05 16.57 5.77
N GLU A 125 -6.44 17.68 5.37
CA GLU A 125 -5.66 17.72 4.15
C GLU A 125 -4.47 16.75 4.23
N PRO A 126 -3.99 16.22 3.10
CA PRO A 126 -2.79 15.40 3.07
C PRO A 126 -1.56 16.25 3.40
N HIS A 127 -0.74 15.79 4.33
CA HIS A 127 0.53 16.40 4.67
C HIS A 127 1.67 15.73 3.92
N LEU A 128 2.28 16.42 2.97
CA LEU A 128 3.46 15.94 2.25
C LEU A 128 4.68 16.03 3.18
N GLU A 129 5.28 14.87 3.48
CA GLU A 129 6.49 14.80 4.28
C GLU A 129 7.73 15.21 3.49
N PRO A 130 8.81 15.64 4.15
CA PRO A 130 10.08 15.86 3.50
C PRO A 130 10.55 14.61 2.76
N LYS A 131 11.05 14.80 1.53
CA LYS A 131 11.59 13.71 0.72
C LYS A 131 12.76 13.01 1.45
N SER A 132 12.70 11.70 1.54
CA SER A 132 13.79 10.89 2.08
C SER A 132 14.78 10.50 0.99
N LEU A 133 16.07 10.72 1.24
CA LEU A 133 17.15 10.38 0.30
C LEU A 133 18.30 9.74 1.05
N MET A 134 18.76 8.58 0.56
CA MET A 134 19.99 7.92 0.99
C MET A 134 20.78 7.49 -0.25
N ILE A 135 22.06 7.85 -0.28
CA ILE A 135 22.97 7.55 -1.38
C ILE A 135 24.10 6.68 -0.83
N GLU A 136 24.40 5.60 -1.50
CA GLU A 136 25.55 4.73 -1.25
C GLU A 136 26.41 4.67 -2.51
N GLY A 137 27.64 5.18 -2.42
CA GLY A 137 28.49 5.38 -3.59
C GLY A 137 27.83 6.32 -4.59
N THR A 138 27.52 5.83 -5.77
CA THR A 138 26.85 6.59 -6.85
C THR A 138 25.36 6.21 -6.99
N ARG A 139 24.86 5.33 -6.13
CA ARG A 139 23.50 4.78 -6.23
C ARG A 139 22.57 5.38 -5.15
N LYS A 140 21.39 5.75 -5.56
CA LYS A 140 20.29 6.06 -4.64
C LYS A 140 19.67 4.75 -4.17
N ILE A 141 19.87 4.39 -2.91
CA ILE A 141 19.26 3.20 -2.28
C ILE A 141 17.93 3.50 -1.62
N LEU A 142 17.69 4.77 -1.29
CA LEU A 142 16.42 5.30 -0.83
C LEU A 142 16.18 6.65 -1.49
N GLU A 143 15.07 6.79 -2.17
CA GLU A 143 14.57 8.06 -2.70
C GLU A 143 13.06 8.00 -2.70
N THR A 144 12.41 8.50 -1.64
CA THR A 144 10.98 8.34 -1.45
C THR A 144 10.30 9.64 -1.10
N SER A 145 9.09 9.79 -1.64
CA SER A 145 8.12 10.78 -1.19
C SER A 145 6.98 10.06 -0.48
N ARG A 146 6.38 10.73 0.50
CA ARG A 146 5.24 10.24 1.25
C ARG A 146 4.35 11.38 1.70
N PHE A 147 3.05 11.15 1.68
CA PHE A 147 2.11 11.99 2.42
C PHE A 147 1.38 11.16 3.47
N THR A 148 1.02 11.81 4.56
CA THR A 148 0.22 11.25 5.64
C THR A 148 -1.09 12.02 5.77
N GLN A 149 -2.17 11.34 6.14
CA GLN A 149 -3.49 11.95 6.29
C GLN A 149 -4.26 11.25 7.40
N PHE A 150 -4.98 12.02 8.23
CA PHE A 150 -5.88 11.49 9.24
C PHE A 150 -7.28 11.33 8.70
N GLY A 151 -7.99 10.35 9.23
CA GLY A 151 -9.35 10.05 8.79
C GLY A 151 -10.15 9.26 9.80
N LYS A 152 -11.35 8.90 9.37
CA LYS A 152 -12.26 8.05 10.13
C LYS A 152 -12.75 6.90 9.26
N TRP A 153 -12.95 5.77 9.90
CA TRP A 153 -13.44 4.56 9.30
C TRP A 153 -14.91 4.33 9.61
N ASP A 154 -15.67 3.99 8.59
CA ASP A 154 -16.99 3.42 8.68
C ASP A 154 -17.01 2.05 8.01
N GLY A 155 -17.91 1.15 8.44
CA GLY A 155 -18.08 -0.16 7.83
C GLY A 155 -18.11 -1.30 8.82
N ASN A 156 -17.66 -2.47 8.40
CA ASN A 156 -17.65 -3.65 9.27
C ASN A 156 -16.46 -4.57 9.01
N ILE A 157 -16.10 -5.31 10.04
CA ILE A 157 -15.10 -6.38 10.01
C ILE A 157 -15.73 -7.61 10.63
N GLU A 158 -15.61 -8.76 9.97
CA GLU A 158 -16.05 -10.05 10.47
C GLU A 158 -14.87 -10.98 10.68
N THR A 159 -14.77 -11.57 11.84
CA THR A 159 -13.75 -12.55 12.22
C THR A 159 -14.41 -13.78 12.84
N GLU A 160 -13.65 -14.83 13.09
CA GLU A 160 -14.15 -15.98 13.87
C GLU A 160 -14.58 -15.59 15.31
N SER A 161 -14.06 -14.47 15.85
CA SER A 161 -14.46 -13.96 17.17
C SER A 161 -15.74 -13.14 17.16
N GLY A 162 -16.26 -12.79 16.00
CA GLY A 162 -17.49 -12.02 15.85
C GLY A 162 -17.39 -10.88 14.85
N LYS A 163 -18.43 -10.06 14.84
CA LYS A 163 -18.56 -8.90 13.96
C LYS A 163 -18.28 -7.60 14.73
N LEU A 164 -17.50 -6.72 14.11
CA LEU A 164 -17.22 -5.37 14.56
C LEU A 164 -17.84 -4.38 13.57
N ASP A 165 -18.77 -3.57 14.02
CA ASP A 165 -19.30 -2.44 13.24
C ASP A 165 -18.53 -1.16 13.61
N LEU A 166 -17.96 -0.50 12.62
CA LEU A 166 -17.19 0.71 12.74
C LEU A 166 -18.07 1.92 12.42
N THR A 167 -18.03 2.92 13.28
CA THR A 167 -18.77 4.18 13.09
C THR A 167 -17.86 5.33 13.46
N LYS A 168 -17.23 5.95 12.47
CA LYS A 168 -16.31 7.08 12.63
C LYS A 168 -15.11 6.77 13.53
N GLU A 169 -14.60 5.53 13.50
CA GLU A 169 -13.40 5.13 14.23
C GLU A 169 -12.17 5.81 13.66
N TYR A 170 -11.23 6.19 14.51
CA TYR A 170 -10.04 6.90 14.07
C TYR A 170 -9.07 6.01 13.28
N GLY A 171 -8.37 6.64 12.36
CA GLY A 171 -7.30 6.01 11.61
C GLY A 171 -6.44 7.02 10.86
N THR A 172 -5.34 6.51 10.35
CA THR A 172 -4.43 7.25 9.49
C THR A 172 -4.18 6.49 8.21
N ARG A 173 -3.74 7.20 7.20
CA ARG A 173 -3.14 6.60 6.01
C ARG A 173 -1.84 7.29 5.66
N ASP A 174 -0.95 6.54 5.06
CA ASP A 174 0.11 7.08 4.22
C ASP A 174 0.02 6.56 2.78
N LYS A 175 0.56 7.35 1.88
CA LYS A 175 0.79 6.98 0.51
C LYS A 175 2.22 7.35 0.18
N SER A 176 3.03 6.36 -0.20
CA SER A 176 4.44 6.56 -0.47
C SER A 176 4.84 5.94 -1.81
N TRP A 177 5.83 6.54 -2.47
CA TRP A 177 6.35 6.08 -3.75
C TRP A 177 7.82 6.45 -3.92
N GLY A 178 8.49 5.77 -4.82
CA GLY A 178 9.89 6.00 -5.14
C GLY A 178 10.71 4.74 -5.11
N VAL A 179 11.94 4.82 -4.64
CA VAL A 179 12.90 3.71 -4.53
C VAL A 179 13.25 3.50 -3.06
N ARG A 180 13.12 2.26 -2.59
CA ARG A 180 13.61 1.82 -1.27
C ARG A 180 13.88 0.32 -1.31
N PRO A 181 14.73 -0.23 -0.44
CA PRO A 181 14.88 -1.67 -0.33
C PRO A 181 13.53 -2.35 -0.07
N VAL A 182 13.12 -3.25 -0.98
CA VAL A 182 11.92 -4.08 -0.86
C VAL A 182 12.31 -5.53 -1.08
N GLY A 183 12.21 -6.35 -0.03
CA GLY A 183 12.64 -7.74 -0.07
C GLY A 183 14.15 -7.92 0.11
N GLU A 184 14.72 -8.92 -0.56
CA GLU A 184 16.13 -9.29 -0.43
C GLU A 184 17.07 -8.20 -0.94
N PRO A 185 18.27 -8.08 -0.34
CA PRO A 185 19.32 -7.23 -0.85
C PRO A 185 19.63 -7.61 -2.30
N GLU A 186 19.90 -6.63 -3.15
CA GLU A 186 20.33 -6.90 -4.52
C GLU A 186 21.69 -7.62 -4.52
N ILE A 187 21.77 -8.70 -5.29
CA ILE A 187 23.03 -9.38 -5.55
C ILE A 187 23.95 -8.39 -6.28
N GLY A 188 25.12 -8.10 -5.71
CA GLY A 188 26.10 -7.20 -6.28
C GLY A 188 26.01 -5.74 -5.81
N ALA A 189 25.24 -5.43 -4.75
CA ALA A 189 25.36 -4.13 -4.10
C ALA A 189 26.78 -3.97 -3.56
N PRO A 190 27.55 -2.93 -4.01
CA PRO A 190 28.88 -2.70 -3.49
C PRO A 190 28.82 -2.44 -1.99
N GLY A 191 29.64 -3.13 -1.19
CA GLY A 191 29.86 -2.81 0.21
C GLY A 191 29.34 -3.80 1.24
N LYS A 192 28.57 -4.85 0.86
CA LYS A 192 28.18 -5.92 1.79
C LYS A 192 28.80 -7.29 1.51
N LEU A 193 29.69 -7.38 0.54
CA LEU A 193 30.56 -8.53 0.39
C LEU A 193 31.80 -8.29 1.25
N ASN A 194 31.80 -8.94 2.43
CA ASN A 194 33.01 -9.16 3.23
C ASN A 194 33.67 -7.90 3.82
N ALA A 195 32.98 -7.14 4.66
CA ALA A 195 33.69 -6.54 5.77
C ALA A 195 34.05 -7.70 6.72
N GLU A 196 35.23 -8.24 6.60
CA GLU A 196 35.82 -9.04 7.67
C GLU A 196 35.84 -8.14 8.92
N PRO A 197 35.46 -8.64 10.09
CA PRO A 197 35.67 -7.88 11.31
C PRO A 197 37.17 -7.76 11.51
N GLY A 198 37.68 -6.52 11.42
CA GLY A 198 39.00 -6.17 11.84
C GLY A 198 39.11 -6.18 13.37
#